data_fbb8276a5826e362261217c7694d8ebd
#
_entry.id   fbb8276a5826e362261217c7694d8ebd
#
_cell.length_a   1.000
_cell.length_b   1.000
_cell.length_c   1.000
_cell.angle_alpha   90.00
_cell.angle_beta   90.00
_cell.angle_gamma   90.00
#
_symmetry.space_group_name_H-M   'P 1'
#
loop_
_entity.id
_entity.type
_entity.pdbx_description
1 polymer ?
#
loop_
_entity_poly.entity_id
_entity_poly.type
_entity_poly.pdbx_seq_one_letter_code
_entity_poly.pdbx_strand_id
1 'polypeptide(L)' 'MGYSKITALSLTDLFVQQIENMILSGELRPGDRLPTERELADEMKISKTVVHEGLRELHRLGFLDIASRRGV' A
#
# COMPACT_ATOMS: atom_id res chain seq x y z
N MET A 1 2.69 -17.49 -22.92
CA MET A 1 3.91 -16.75 -22.65
C MET A 1 3.88 -16.14 -21.27
N GLY A 2 4.73 -16.63 -20.43
CA GLY A 2 4.75 -16.16 -19.07
C GLY A 2 5.45 -14.84 -18.85
N TYR A 3 6.24 -14.40 -19.80
CA TYR A 3 7.05 -13.23 -19.57
C TYR A 3 6.25 -11.94 -19.44
N SER A 4 5.07 -11.89 -19.99
CA SER A 4 4.26 -10.69 -19.85
C SER A 4 3.85 -10.46 -18.39
N LYS A 5 3.68 -11.54 -17.64
CA LYS A 5 3.34 -11.40 -16.22
C LYS A 5 4.54 -10.94 -15.42
N ILE A 6 5.71 -11.34 -15.81
CA ILE A 6 6.92 -10.97 -15.10
C ILE A 6 7.16 -9.47 -15.19
N THR A 7 6.85 -8.90 -16.34
CA THR A 7 7.09 -7.48 -16.55
C THR A 7 5.93 -6.57 -16.14
N ALA A 8 4.85 -7.18 -15.71
CA ALA A 8 3.62 -6.42 -15.49
C ALA A 8 3.35 -6.13 -14.03
N LEU A 9 4.37 -5.76 -13.28
CA LEU A 9 4.13 -5.25 -11.94
C LEU A 9 3.35 -3.96 -12.06
N SER A 10 2.16 -3.94 -11.51
CA SER A 10 1.31 -2.77 -11.57
C SER A 10 1.77 -1.74 -10.55
N LEU A 11 1.29 -0.51 -10.71
CA LEU A 11 1.55 0.51 -9.72
C LEU A 11 0.97 0.11 -8.37
N THR A 12 -0.16 -0.61 -8.39
CA THR A 12 -0.74 -1.12 -7.16
C THR A 12 0.22 -2.06 -6.46
N ASP A 13 0.83 -2.97 -7.21
CA ASP A 13 1.78 -3.92 -6.63
C ASP A 13 2.99 -3.20 -6.05
N LEU A 14 3.50 -2.20 -6.75
CA LEU A 14 4.64 -1.44 -6.26
C LEU A 14 4.29 -0.65 -5.01
N PHE A 15 3.09 -0.08 -4.97
CA PHE A 15 2.63 0.63 -3.78
C PHE A 15 2.52 -0.32 -2.59
N VAL A 16 1.92 -1.49 -2.80
CA VAL A 16 1.77 -2.48 -1.74
C VAL A 16 3.14 -2.89 -1.21
N GLN A 17 4.07 -3.15 -2.12
CA GLN A 17 5.41 -3.56 -1.74
C GLN A 17 6.12 -2.48 -0.92
N GLN A 18 5.94 -1.21 -1.33
CA GLN A 18 6.53 -0.09 -0.62
C GLN A 18 6.03 -0.01 0.83
N ILE A 19 4.72 -0.14 1.00
CA ILE A 19 4.14 -0.07 2.34
C ILE A 19 4.56 -1.27 3.18
N GLU A 20 4.59 -2.46 2.58
CA GLU A 20 5.08 -3.64 3.29
C GLU A 20 6.50 -3.44 3.79
N ASN A 21 7.35 -2.89 2.95
CA ASN A 21 8.73 -2.64 3.34
C ASN A 21 8.83 -1.67 4.49
N MET A 22 7.99 -0.64 4.50
CA MET A 22 7.97 0.32 5.59
C MET A 22 7.54 -0.32 6.90
N ILE A 23 6.60 -1.25 6.83
CA ILE A 23 6.16 -1.97 8.02
C ILE A 23 7.26 -2.89 8.52
N LEU A 24 7.88 -3.62 7.62
CA LEU A 24 8.92 -4.58 7.99
C LEU A 24 10.18 -3.91 8.50
N SER A 25 10.48 -2.72 7.99
CA SER A 25 11.67 -1.99 8.43
C SER A 25 11.46 -1.23 9.74
N GLY A 26 10.22 -1.14 10.20
CA GLY A 26 9.91 -0.41 11.42
C GLY A 26 9.60 1.05 11.22
N GLU A 27 9.58 1.54 9.99
CA GLU A 27 9.16 2.92 9.74
C GLU A 27 7.69 3.12 10.07
N LEU A 28 6.88 2.10 9.83
CA LEU A 28 5.49 2.07 10.25
C LEU A 28 5.34 0.99 11.29
N ARG A 29 4.87 1.37 12.47
CA ARG A 29 4.72 0.44 13.59
C ARG A 29 3.26 0.12 13.81
N PRO A 30 2.97 -0.99 14.47
CA PRO A 30 1.58 -1.27 14.87
C PRO A 30 1.01 -0.10 15.64
N GLY A 31 -0.17 0.33 15.23
CA GLY A 31 -0.82 1.48 15.85
C GLY A 31 -0.51 2.80 15.22
N ASP A 32 0.50 2.87 14.38
CA ASP A 32 0.82 4.11 13.68
C ASP A 32 -0.29 4.47 12.70
N ARG A 33 -0.50 5.77 12.55
CA ARG A 33 -1.50 6.27 11.66
C ARG A 33 -0.91 6.45 10.27
N LEU A 34 -1.59 5.90 9.27
CA LEU A 34 -1.20 6.13 7.89
C LEU A 34 -1.69 7.50 7.43
N PRO A 35 -0.96 8.14 6.51
CA PRO A 35 -1.48 9.30 5.82
C PRO A 35 -2.77 8.94 5.09
N THR A 36 -3.56 9.95 4.76
CA THR A 36 -4.79 9.71 4.01
C THR A 36 -4.46 9.22 2.61
N GLU A 37 -5.46 8.65 1.94
CA GLU A 37 -5.28 8.23 0.55
C GLU A 37 -4.80 9.37 -0.32
N ARG A 38 -5.36 10.55 -0.10
CA ARG A 38 -4.97 11.72 -0.86
C ARG A 38 -3.51 12.09 -0.63
N GLU A 39 -3.09 12.07 0.62
CA GLU A 39 -1.71 12.38 0.95
C GLU A 39 -0.75 11.36 0.35
N LEU A 40 -1.10 10.10 0.43
CA LEU A 40 -0.27 9.05 -0.16
C LEU A 40 -0.19 9.20 -1.68
N ALA A 41 -1.32 9.51 -2.31
CA ALA A 41 -1.34 9.70 -3.75
C ALA A 41 -0.44 10.86 -4.16
N ASP A 42 -0.52 11.96 -3.41
CA ASP A 42 0.29 13.14 -3.71
C ASP A 42 1.78 12.86 -3.51
N GLU A 43 2.12 12.22 -2.41
CA GLU A 43 3.52 11.95 -2.10
C GLU A 43 4.16 10.97 -3.06
N MET A 44 3.41 9.96 -3.44
CA MET A 44 3.93 8.91 -4.32
C MET A 44 3.68 9.20 -5.79
N LYS A 45 2.94 10.28 -6.07
CA LYS A 45 2.63 10.69 -7.44
C LYS A 45 1.90 9.60 -8.21
N ILE A 46 0.92 9.00 -7.57
CA ILE A 46 0.07 7.97 -8.16
C ILE A 46 -1.38 8.35 -7.94
N SER A 47 -2.28 7.67 -8.62
CA SER A 47 -3.70 7.99 -8.50
C SER A 47 -4.26 7.49 -7.16
N LYS A 48 -5.34 8.13 -6.72
CA LYS A 48 -6.02 7.68 -5.51
C LYS A 48 -6.60 6.28 -5.69
N THR A 49 -6.97 5.94 -6.91
CA THR A 49 -7.48 4.61 -7.20
C THR A 49 -6.42 3.56 -6.90
N VAL A 50 -5.18 3.81 -7.33
CA VAL A 50 -4.08 2.89 -7.06
C VAL A 50 -3.85 2.76 -5.56
N VAL A 51 -3.85 3.90 -4.85
CA VAL A 51 -3.67 3.89 -3.39
C VAL A 51 -4.79 3.09 -2.73
N HIS A 52 -6.02 3.35 -3.14
CA HIS A 52 -7.18 2.67 -2.55
C HIS A 52 -7.08 1.15 -2.75
N GLU A 53 -6.76 0.73 -3.97
CA GLU A 53 -6.64 -0.70 -4.25
C GLU A 53 -5.50 -1.32 -3.46
N GLY A 54 -4.39 -0.60 -3.35
CA GLY A 54 -3.24 -1.10 -2.59
C GLY A 54 -3.56 -1.24 -1.11
N LEU A 55 -4.26 -0.27 -0.55
CA LEU A 55 -4.64 -0.35 0.86
C LEU A 55 -5.60 -1.49 1.12
N ARG A 56 -6.51 -1.76 0.19
CA ARG A 56 -7.41 -2.90 0.32
C ARG A 56 -6.62 -4.21 0.30
N GLU A 57 -5.63 -4.29 -0.56
CA GLU A 57 -4.80 -5.49 -0.63
C GLU A 57 -4.02 -5.69 0.66
N LEU A 58 -3.44 -4.62 1.20
CA LEU A 58 -2.71 -4.68 2.46
C LEU A 58 -3.62 -5.10 3.60
N HIS A 59 -4.84 -4.60 3.60
CA HIS A 59 -5.83 -5.01 4.60
C HIS A 59 -6.15 -6.49 4.46
N ARG A 60 -6.34 -6.96 3.24
CA ARG A 60 -6.63 -8.37 2.99
C ARG A 60 -5.50 -9.26 3.46
N LEU A 61 -4.27 -8.79 3.34
CA LEU A 61 -3.08 -9.54 3.77
C LEU A 61 -2.84 -9.45 5.27
N GLY A 62 -3.59 -8.59 5.96
CA GLY A 62 -3.46 -8.48 7.41
C GLY A 62 -2.50 -7.40 7.89
N PHE A 63 -1.95 -6.60 7.00
CA PHE A 63 -1.02 -5.55 7.39
C PHE A 63 -1.70 -4.30 7.94
N LEU A 64 -2.93 -4.04 7.53
CA LEU A 64 -3.62 -2.80 7.88
C LEU A 64 -5.00 -3.07 8.44
N ASP A 65 -5.47 -2.14 9.26
CA ASP A 65 -6.84 -2.14 9.76
C ASP A 65 -7.56 -0.93 9.17
N ILE A 66 -8.17 -1.13 8.02
CA ILE A 66 -8.83 -0.05 7.30
C ILE A 66 -10.08 0.43 8.06
N ALA A 67 -10.77 -0.49 8.72
CA ALA A 67 -12.03 -0.16 9.37
C ALA A 67 -11.85 0.90 10.45
N SER A 68 -10.75 0.85 11.17
CA SER A 68 -10.49 1.82 12.22
C SER A 68 -9.69 3.02 11.73
N ARG A 69 -9.21 2.98 10.50
CA ARG A 69 -8.37 4.01 9.91
C ARG A 69 -7.09 4.25 10.68
N ARG A 70 -6.63 3.25 11.35
CA ARG A 70 -5.40 3.37 12.12
C ARG A 70 -4.17 2.93 11.37
N GLY A 71 -4.38 2.32 10.24
CA GLY A 71 -3.27 1.83 9.46
C GLY A 71 -2.80 0.49 9.96
N VAL A 72 -1.63 0.46 10.47
CA VAL A 72 -0.96 -0.81 10.78
C VAL A 72 -1.53 -1.51 11.98
#